data_78a33be6ce186889c0ec675690df7a95
#
_entry.id   78a33be6ce186889c0ec675690df7a95
#
_cell.length_a   1.000
_cell.length_b   1.000
_cell.length_c   1.000
_cell.angle_alpha   90.00
_cell.angle_beta   90.00
_cell.angle_gamma   90.00
#
_symmetry.space_group_name_H-M   'P 1'
#
loop_
_entity.id
_entity.type
_entity.pdbx_description
1 polymer ?
#
loop_
_entity_poly.entity_id
_entity_poly.type
_entity_poly.pdbx_seq_one_letter_code
_entity_poly.pdbx_strand_id
1 'polypeptide(L)'
;TDGEHIWFGTETGGINLLNPRQLSIRSYRHDKENPSSLSYNPVNAIYEDVYGTLWVGTVEGGLNRKERNSEDFTHYTREHGGLSHNSVSALTADTDNHLWIGTWGGGLNLLDLKAPRQILEVISSQTGGGFPINFIGVLNYDPINEGIWIGANQGLYFYDPVKKEITAPLPDKAAENIHGCIGSIIDKEGKLWVGCLEGGYIIDLH
;
A
#
# COMPACT_ATOMS: atom_id res chain seq x y z
N THR A 1 7.42 10.45 6.77
CA THR A 1 8.49 11.48 6.68
C THR A 1 9.01 11.75 8.08
N ASP A 2 10.32 11.80 8.24
CA ASP A 2 11.00 12.19 9.50
C ASP A 2 10.89 13.71 9.79
N GLY A 3 10.04 14.43 9.04
CA GLY A 3 9.87 15.88 9.08
C GLY A 3 10.98 16.69 8.40
N GLU A 4 12.03 16.02 7.96
CA GLU A 4 13.18 16.65 7.29
C GLU A 4 13.32 16.27 5.81
N HIS A 5 12.75 15.12 5.42
CA HIS A 5 12.86 14.58 4.08
C HIS A 5 11.49 14.20 3.51
N ILE A 6 11.38 14.26 2.18
CA ILE A 6 10.16 13.88 1.45
C ILE A 6 10.51 12.78 0.45
N TRP A 7 9.89 11.62 0.61
CA TRP A 7 9.95 10.55 -0.38
C TRP A 7 8.86 10.73 -1.44
N PHE A 8 9.20 10.57 -2.70
CA PHE A 8 8.23 10.54 -3.79
C PHE A 8 8.62 9.54 -4.87
N GLY A 9 7.63 8.77 -5.31
CA GLY A 9 7.74 7.83 -6.42
C GLY A 9 7.40 8.50 -7.75
N THR A 10 7.93 7.94 -8.82
CA THR A 10 7.66 8.40 -10.18
C THR A 10 7.38 7.23 -11.12
N GLU A 11 6.75 7.50 -12.25
CA GLU A 11 6.42 6.50 -13.24
C GLU A 11 7.66 5.90 -13.95
N THR A 12 8.72 6.68 -14.11
CA THR A 12 9.91 6.23 -14.87
C THR A 12 11.23 6.43 -14.14
N GLY A 13 11.26 7.27 -13.12
CA GLY A 13 12.46 7.71 -12.43
C GLY A 13 12.76 7.00 -11.11
N GLY A 14 12.00 5.95 -10.77
CA GLY A 14 12.15 5.23 -9.51
C GLY A 14 11.64 6.04 -8.32
N ILE A 15 12.30 5.91 -7.16
CA ILE A 15 11.98 6.64 -5.93
C ILE A 15 13.02 7.72 -5.67
N ASN A 16 12.56 8.85 -5.14
CA ASN A 16 13.40 10.01 -4.89
C ASN A 16 13.23 10.52 -3.46
N LEU A 17 14.34 10.94 -2.86
CA LEU A 17 14.39 11.58 -1.56
C LEU A 17 14.77 13.05 -1.75
N LEU A 18 13.87 13.95 -1.38
CA LEU A 18 14.10 15.39 -1.36
C LEU A 18 14.45 15.83 0.06
N ASN A 19 15.58 16.53 0.20
CA ASN A 19 15.85 17.33 1.37
C ASN A 19 15.43 18.79 1.08
N PRO A 20 14.31 19.27 1.63
CA PRO A 20 13.80 20.60 1.32
C PRO A 20 14.67 21.73 1.86
N ARG A 21 15.47 21.50 2.91
CA ARG A 21 16.38 22.50 3.47
C ARG A 21 17.62 22.73 2.60
N GLN A 22 18.13 21.66 1.99
CA GLN A 22 19.34 21.71 1.15
C GLN A 22 19.00 21.79 -0.34
N LEU A 23 17.72 21.66 -0.71
CA LEU A 23 17.23 21.56 -2.09
C LEU A 23 17.98 20.47 -2.89
N SER A 24 18.35 19.38 -2.21
CA SER A 24 19.04 18.26 -2.82
C SER A 24 18.08 17.10 -3.04
N ILE A 25 18.25 16.39 -4.17
CA ILE A 25 17.46 15.21 -4.52
C ILE A 25 18.43 14.04 -4.68
N ARG A 26 18.11 12.92 -4.02
CA ARG A 26 18.73 11.62 -4.20
C ARG A 26 17.75 10.67 -4.85
N SER A 27 18.17 10.02 -5.94
CA SER A 27 17.34 9.10 -6.71
C SER A 27 17.83 7.68 -6.57
N TYR A 28 16.89 6.75 -6.39
CA TYR A 28 17.12 5.31 -6.41
C TYR A 28 16.35 4.72 -7.59
N ARG A 29 17.04 4.00 -8.46
CA ARG A 29 16.51 3.45 -9.70
C ARG A 29 16.84 1.98 -9.82
N HIS A 30 16.08 1.30 -10.67
CA HIS A 30 16.42 -0.04 -11.10
C HIS A 30 17.69 -0.02 -11.94
N ASP A 31 18.63 -0.91 -11.58
CA ASP A 31 19.86 -1.17 -12.30
C ASP A 31 20.00 -2.69 -12.48
N LYS A 32 19.99 -3.15 -13.73
CA LYS A 32 20.07 -4.57 -14.08
C LYS A 32 21.38 -5.23 -13.64
N GLU A 33 22.45 -4.46 -13.50
CA GLU A 33 23.77 -4.94 -13.06
C GLU A 33 23.91 -4.98 -11.53
N ASN A 34 22.98 -4.33 -10.81
CA ASN A 34 22.94 -4.31 -9.36
C ASN A 34 21.68 -4.98 -8.81
N PRO A 35 21.73 -6.24 -8.36
CA PRO A 35 20.57 -6.97 -7.84
C PRO A 35 20.02 -6.42 -6.52
N SER A 36 20.76 -5.52 -5.84
CA SER A 36 20.28 -4.82 -4.65
C SER A 36 19.69 -3.45 -4.95
N SER A 37 19.60 -3.04 -6.22
CA SER A 37 18.92 -1.80 -6.62
C SER A 37 17.39 -1.94 -6.49
N LEU A 38 16.66 -0.86 -6.72
CA LEU A 38 15.18 -0.91 -6.81
C LEU A 38 14.77 -1.95 -7.87
N SER A 39 13.79 -2.80 -7.57
CA SER A 39 13.39 -3.91 -8.45
C SER A 39 12.78 -3.47 -9.79
N TYR A 40 12.13 -2.30 -9.82
CA TYR A 40 11.48 -1.73 -11.00
C TYR A 40 11.27 -0.23 -10.84
N ASN A 41 11.31 0.56 -11.94
CA ASN A 41 11.25 2.02 -11.85
C ASN A 41 9.86 2.61 -11.59
N PRO A 42 8.76 2.14 -12.24
CA PRO A 42 7.43 2.61 -11.91
C PRO A 42 7.04 2.29 -10.47
N VAL A 43 6.90 3.34 -9.65
CA VAL A 43 6.58 3.26 -8.22
C VAL A 43 5.13 3.68 -7.99
N ASN A 44 4.32 2.80 -7.39
CA ASN A 44 2.91 3.05 -7.08
C ASN A 44 2.68 3.40 -5.61
N ALA A 45 3.45 2.82 -4.69
CA ALA A 45 3.22 2.98 -3.27
C ALA A 45 4.52 3.16 -2.51
N ILE A 46 4.48 3.98 -1.46
CA ILE A 46 5.59 4.24 -0.56
C ILE A 46 5.04 4.29 0.86
N TYR A 47 5.71 3.60 1.77
CA TYR A 47 5.41 3.62 3.19
C TYR A 47 6.70 3.58 4.00
N GLU A 48 6.85 4.48 4.98
CA GLU A 48 7.93 4.45 5.97
C GLU A 48 7.36 3.95 7.29
N ASP A 49 7.87 2.83 7.78
CA ASP A 49 7.38 2.23 9.01
C ASP A 49 7.96 2.90 10.27
N VAL A 50 7.45 2.49 11.44
CA VAL A 50 7.87 3.04 12.75
C VAL A 50 9.35 2.79 13.07
N TYR A 51 10.01 1.88 12.36
CA TYR A 51 11.43 1.56 12.50
C TYR A 51 12.30 2.39 11.55
N GLY A 52 11.67 3.21 10.68
CA GLY A 52 12.33 3.98 9.64
C GLY A 52 12.76 3.15 8.44
N THR A 53 12.18 1.96 8.27
CA THR A 53 12.34 1.14 7.07
C THR A 53 11.43 1.67 5.98
N LEU A 54 11.97 1.85 4.80
CA LEU A 54 11.22 2.29 3.63
C LEU A 54 10.70 1.07 2.85
N TRP A 55 9.41 1.05 2.60
CA TRP A 55 8.72 0.07 1.80
C TRP A 55 8.24 0.69 0.50
N VAL A 56 8.57 0.08 -0.63
CA VAL A 56 8.27 0.62 -1.97
C VAL A 56 7.59 -0.43 -2.81
N GLY A 57 6.35 -0.16 -3.17
CA GLY A 57 5.56 -0.95 -4.10
C GLY A 57 5.80 -0.51 -5.55
N THR A 58 6.10 -1.46 -6.42
CA THR A 58 6.35 -1.22 -7.84
C THR A 58 5.34 -1.92 -8.73
N VAL A 59 5.25 -1.50 -9.99
CA VAL A 59 4.24 -2.02 -10.96
C VAL A 59 4.44 -3.51 -11.27
N GLU A 60 5.69 -3.99 -11.39
CA GLU A 60 5.97 -5.38 -11.77
C GLU A 60 7.10 -6.02 -10.96
N GLY A 61 7.82 -5.23 -10.18
CA GLY A 61 8.98 -5.69 -9.41
C GLY A 61 8.68 -6.16 -7.98
N GLY A 62 7.41 -6.19 -7.58
CA GLY A 62 7.01 -6.57 -6.22
C GLY A 62 7.16 -5.45 -5.20
N LEU A 63 7.36 -5.87 -3.95
CA LEU A 63 7.61 -5.00 -2.81
C LEU A 63 9.11 -4.93 -2.53
N ASN A 64 9.61 -3.73 -2.34
CA ASN A 64 11.01 -3.46 -2.00
C ASN A 64 11.10 -2.94 -0.57
N ARG A 65 12.08 -3.42 0.16
CA ARG A 65 12.41 -3.00 1.52
C ARG A 65 13.80 -2.40 1.56
N LYS A 66 13.91 -1.18 2.10
CA LYS A 66 15.19 -0.50 2.30
C LYS A 66 15.31 -0.13 3.78
N GLU A 67 16.31 -0.68 4.44
CA GLU A 67 16.66 -0.29 5.81
C GLU A 67 17.12 1.17 5.87
N ARG A 68 16.87 1.84 6.99
CA ARG A 68 17.18 3.26 7.19
C ARG A 68 18.62 3.63 6.82
N ASN A 69 19.57 2.78 7.17
CA ASN A 69 21.01 3.05 6.99
C ASN A 69 21.64 2.21 5.85
N SER A 70 20.83 1.60 5.01
CA SER A 70 21.28 0.83 3.85
C SER A 70 21.02 1.59 2.55
N GLU A 71 21.84 1.34 1.54
CA GLU A 71 21.56 1.75 0.17
C GLU A 71 20.91 0.63 -0.64
N ASP A 72 20.94 -0.60 -0.11
CA ASP A 72 20.45 -1.79 -0.76
C ASP A 72 18.96 -2.02 -0.48
N PHE A 73 18.27 -2.57 -1.48
CA PHE A 73 16.90 -3.04 -1.40
C PHE A 73 16.85 -4.57 -1.30
N THR A 74 15.96 -5.06 -0.44
CA THR A 74 15.53 -6.46 -0.41
C THR A 74 14.19 -6.55 -1.12
N HIS A 75 14.01 -7.58 -1.95
CA HIS A 75 12.83 -7.73 -2.79
C HIS A 75 11.93 -8.87 -2.31
N TYR A 76 10.62 -8.62 -2.33
CA TYR A 76 9.57 -9.60 -2.12
C TYR A 76 8.76 -9.70 -3.41
N THR A 77 8.74 -10.89 -3.99
CA THR A 77 7.99 -11.20 -5.21
C THR A 77 7.14 -12.43 -5.02
N ARG A 78 6.38 -12.82 -6.03
CA ARG A 78 5.66 -14.10 -6.01
C ARG A 78 6.59 -15.28 -5.86
N GLU A 79 7.74 -15.21 -6.51
CA GLU A 79 8.75 -16.28 -6.54
C GLU A 79 9.58 -16.29 -5.25
N HIS A 80 9.75 -15.12 -4.62
CA HIS A 80 10.56 -14.93 -3.43
C HIS A 80 9.83 -14.03 -2.43
N GLY A 81 9.49 -14.56 -1.25
CA GLY A 81 8.79 -13.81 -0.20
C GLY A 81 7.29 -14.00 -0.16
N GLY A 82 6.68 -14.66 -1.16
CA GLY A 82 5.31 -15.14 -1.11
C GLY A 82 4.22 -14.11 -1.43
N LEU A 83 4.55 -13.01 -2.14
CA LEU A 83 3.53 -12.08 -2.61
C LEU A 83 2.52 -12.78 -3.53
N SER A 84 1.27 -12.39 -3.43
CA SER A 84 0.20 -12.87 -4.32
C SER A 84 0.36 -12.39 -5.76
N HIS A 85 0.93 -11.18 -5.94
CA HIS A 85 1.15 -10.55 -7.24
C HIS A 85 2.31 -9.55 -7.19
N ASN A 86 3.08 -9.41 -8.29
CA ASN A 86 4.23 -8.51 -8.34
C ASN A 86 3.86 -7.03 -8.57
N SER A 87 2.63 -6.72 -8.96
CA SER A 87 2.17 -5.33 -9.03
C SER A 87 1.63 -4.88 -7.68
N VAL A 88 2.48 -4.27 -6.86
CA VAL A 88 2.12 -3.70 -5.57
C VAL A 88 1.60 -2.28 -5.78
N SER A 89 0.37 -2.02 -5.35
CA SER A 89 -0.35 -0.77 -5.65
C SER A 89 -0.59 0.12 -4.43
N ALA A 90 -0.69 -0.47 -3.24
CA ALA A 90 -1.01 0.27 -2.03
C ALA A 90 -0.34 -0.34 -0.80
N LEU A 91 0.01 0.50 0.17
CA LEU A 91 0.64 0.12 1.43
C LEU A 91 0.03 0.91 2.58
N THR A 92 -0.26 0.23 3.68
CA THR A 92 -0.61 0.85 4.97
C THR A 92 -0.18 -0.08 6.10
N ALA A 93 0.02 0.44 7.32
CA ALA A 93 0.27 -0.42 8.48
C ALA A 93 -0.76 -0.19 9.57
N ASP A 94 -1.02 -1.25 10.34
CA ASP A 94 -1.86 -1.21 11.52
C ASP A 94 -1.05 -0.92 12.80
N THR A 95 -1.75 -0.83 13.93
CA THR A 95 -1.14 -0.60 15.25
C THR A 95 -0.43 -1.84 15.82
N ASP A 96 -0.66 -3.02 15.26
CA ASP A 96 -0.05 -4.29 15.66
C ASP A 96 1.30 -4.56 14.99
N ASN A 97 1.76 -3.61 14.17
CA ASN A 97 2.96 -3.68 13.33
C ASN A 97 2.84 -4.68 12.16
N HIS A 98 1.69 -4.76 11.56
CA HIS A 98 1.53 -5.44 10.29
C HIS A 98 1.52 -4.44 9.14
N LEU A 99 2.22 -4.78 8.06
CA LEU A 99 2.13 -4.08 6.79
C LEU A 99 1.08 -4.77 5.91
N TRP A 100 0.07 -4.03 5.56
CA TRP A 100 -0.97 -4.42 4.62
C TRP A 100 -0.58 -3.98 3.21
N ILE A 101 -0.56 -4.92 2.28
CA ILE A 101 -0.03 -4.73 0.93
C ILE A 101 -1.12 -5.05 -0.07
N GLY A 102 -1.61 -4.03 -0.75
CA GLY A 102 -2.56 -4.17 -1.86
C GLY A 102 -1.85 -4.44 -3.17
N THR A 103 -2.48 -5.27 -4.01
CA THR A 103 -1.91 -5.64 -5.31
C THR A 103 -2.93 -5.50 -6.44
N TRP A 104 -2.43 -5.36 -7.66
CA TRP A 104 -3.25 -5.39 -8.88
C TRP A 104 -3.33 -6.83 -9.41
N GLY A 105 -4.24 -7.61 -8.87
CA GLY A 105 -4.56 -8.96 -9.34
C GLY A 105 -4.45 -10.06 -8.31
N GLY A 106 -3.81 -9.83 -7.16
CA GLY A 106 -3.61 -10.83 -6.11
C GLY A 106 -4.32 -10.56 -4.79
N GLY A 107 -5.09 -9.47 -4.69
CA GLY A 107 -5.78 -9.09 -3.46
C GLY A 107 -4.85 -8.45 -2.43
N LEU A 108 -5.12 -8.74 -1.14
CA LEU A 108 -4.46 -8.16 0.01
C LEU A 108 -3.45 -9.15 0.61
N ASN A 109 -2.26 -8.66 0.97
CA ASN A 109 -1.21 -9.46 1.62
C ASN A 109 -0.87 -8.83 2.97
N LEU A 110 -0.45 -9.66 3.91
CA LEU A 110 -0.06 -9.28 5.26
C LEU A 110 1.39 -9.65 5.54
N LEU A 111 2.17 -8.71 6.08
CA LEU A 111 3.57 -8.89 6.47
C LEU A 111 3.78 -8.40 7.91
N ASP A 112 4.49 -9.15 8.74
CA ASP A 112 4.91 -8.71 10.08
C ASP A 112 6.14 -7.78 9.98
N LEU A 113 6.01 -6.53 10.39
CA LEU A 113 7.10 -5.56 10.40
C LEU A 113 8.20 -5.87 11.44
N LYS A 114 7.89 -6.64 12.50
CA LYS A 114 8.86 -7.08 13.51
C LYS A 114 9.78 -8.20 12.99
N ALA A 115 9.26 -9.02 12.08
CA ALA A 115 9.97 -10.14 11.50
C ALA A 115 9.69 -10.27 9.99
N PRO A 116 10.08 -9.29 9.17
CA PRO A 116 9.64 -9.18 7.78
C PRO A 116 10.42 -10.15 6.87
N ARG A 117 10.22 -11.46 7.05
CA ARG A 117 10.90 -12.50 6.28
C ARG A 117 10.12 -12.93 5.06
N GLN A 118 8.80 -13.02 5.20
CA GLN A 118 7.87 -13.49 4.16
C GLN A 118 6.47 -12.99 4.43
N ILE A 119 5.60 -13.04 3.42
CA ILE A 119 4.18 -12.78 3.57
C ILE A 119 3.57 -13.82 4.51
N LEU A 120 2.81 -13.35 5.50
CA LEU A 120 2.15 -14.18 6.51
C LEU A 120 0.82 -14.73 5.99
N GLU A 121 0.02 -13.88 5.34
CA GLU A 121 -1.31 -14.22 4.87
C GLU A 121 -1.60 -13.54 3.54
N VAL A 122 -2.32 -14.24 2.67
CA VAL A 122 -2.88 -13.70 1.43
C VAL A 122 -4.40 -13.81 1.48
N ILE A 123 -5.08 -12.68 1.27
CA ILE A 123 -6.53 -12.57 1.29
C ILE A 123 -6.99 -12.16 -0.11
N SER A 124 -7.62 -13.08 -0.82
CA SER A 124 -8.03 -12.87 -2.21
C SER A 124 -9.28 -13.70 -2.54
N SER A 125 -9.85 -13.48 -3.70
CA SER A 125 -10.97 -14.29 -4.20
C SER A 125 -10.63 -15.78 -4.36
N GLN A 126 -9.34 -16.13 -4.41
CA GLN A 126 -8.85 -17.50 -4.56
C GLN A 126 -8.57 -18.21 -3.23
N THR A 127 -8.35 -17.46 -2.14
CA THR A 127 -8.00 -18.04 -0.83
C THR A 127 -9.21 -18.40 0.03
N GLY A 128 -10.43 -18.13 -0.46
CA GLY A 128 -11.68 -18.38 0.26
C GLY A 128 -12.13 -17.20 1.10
N GLY A 129 -13.27 -17.34 1.82
CA GLY A 129 -13.80 -16.26 2.67
C GLY A 129 -14.59 -15.18 1.92
N GLY A 130 -14.86 -15.36 0.62
CA GLY A 130 -15.71 -14.44 -0.14
C GLY A 130 -15.08 -13.07 -0.42
N PHE A 131 -13.73 -12.95 -0.34
CA PHE A 131 -13.04 -11.71 -0.66
C PHE A 131 -13.18 -11.40 -2.16
N PRO A 132 -14.00 -10.42 -2.56
CA PRO A 132 -14.37 -10.24 -3.97
C PRO A 132 -13.34 -9.44 -4.76
N ILE A 133 -12.28 -8.93 -4.09
CA ILE A 133 -11.42 -7.89 -4.62
C ILE A 133 -10.03 -8.45 -4.91
N ASN A 134 -9.60 -8.35 -6.16
CA ASN A 134 -8.23 -8.67 -6.55
C ASN A 134 -7.43 -7.42 -6.96
N PHE A 135 -8.11 -6.35 -7.41
CA PHE A 135 -7.50 -5.11 -7.88
C PHE A 135 -7.68 -4.02 -6.84
N ILE A 136 -6.68 -3.85 -5.99
CA ILE A 136 -6.66 -2.85 -4.92
C ILE A 136 -5.93 -1.60 -5.44
N GLY A 137 -6.57 -0.44 -5.34
CA GLY A 137 -5.99 0.85 -5.74
C GLY A 137 -5.39 1.61 -4.57
N VAL A 138 -6.04 1.56 -3.40
CA VAL A 138 -5.60 2.27 -2.21
C VAL A 138 -6.00 1.54 -0.93
N LEU A 139 -5.19 1.72 0.12
CA LEU A 139 -5.40 1.18 1.46
C LEU A 139 -5.24 2.28 2.51
N ASN A 140 -6.10 2.27 3.55
CA ASN A 140 -5.91 3.02 4.78
C ASN A 140 -6.30 2.19 6.00
N TYR A 141 -5.45 2.21 7.00
CA TYR A 141 -5.80 1.69 8.32
C TYR A 141 -6.69 2.70 9.04
N ASP A 142 -7.80 2.23 9.57
CA ASP A 142 -8.73 2.99 10.41
C ASP A 142 -8.47 2.67 11.88
N PRO A 143 -7.87 3.58 12.65
CA PRO A 143 -7.58 3.35 14.05
C PRO A 143 -8.82 3.44 14.96
N ILE A 144 -9.96 3.95 14.46
CA ILE A 144 -11.21 4.08 15.20
C ILE A 144 -11.95 2.74 15.19
N ASN A 145 -12.06 2.15 13.99
CA ASN A 145 -12.78 0.88 13.78
C ASN A 145 -11.84 -0.34 13.69
N GLU A 146 -10.53 -0.15 13.88
CA GLU A 146 -9.48 -1.19 13.91
C GLU A 146 -9.50 -2.09 12.66
N GLY A 147 -9.67 -1.49 11.48
CA GLY A 147 -9.77 -2.23 10.22
C GLY A 147 -9.12 -1.51 9.04
N ILE A 148 -9.27 -2.09 7.86
CA ILE A 148 -8.62 -1.60 6.65
C ILE A 148 -9.68 -1.14 5.64
N TRP A 149 -9.66 0.13 5.30
CA TRP A 149 -10.38 0.66 4.16
C TRP A 149 -9.66 0.30 2.86
N ILE A 150 -10.39 -0.26 1.92
CA ILE A 150 -9.88 -0.77 0.65
C ILE A 150 -10.63 -0.07 -0.49
N GLY A 151 -9.94 0.79 -1.21
CA GLY A 151 -10.45 1.33 -2.46
C GLY A 151 -10.01 0.46 -3.63
N ALA A 152 -10.99 0.04 -4.42
CA ALA A 152 -10.80 -0.88 -5.54
C ALA A 152 -11.50 -0.38 -6.81
N ASN A 153 -11.33 -1.12 -7.92
CA ASN A 153 -12.06 -0.81 -9.15
C ASN A 153 -13.57 -0.90 -8.97
N GLN A 154 -14.03 -1.85 -8.14
CA GLN A 154 -15.45 -2.15 -7.96
C GLN A 154 -16.12 -1.30 -6.87
N GLY A 155 -15.35 -0.52 -6.11
CA GLY A 155 -15.90 0.30 -5.04
C GLY A 155 -14.99 0.45 -3.83
N LEU A 156 -15.62 0.87 -2.72
CA LEU A 156 -14.98 1.04 -1.43
C LEU A 156 -15.46 -0.04 -0.47
N TYR A 157 -14.52 -0.68 0.21
CA TYR A 157 -14.76 -1.78 1.14
C TYR A 157 -14.05 -1.53 2.46
N PHE A 158 -14.55 -2.20 3.49
CA PHE A 158 -13.92 -2.24 4.81
C PHE A 158 -13.63 -3.70 5.18
N TYR A 159 -12.39 -4.00 5.54
CA TYR A 159 -11.96 -5.30 6.02
C TYR A 159 -11.70 -5.26 7.52
N ASP A 160 -12.40 -6.11 8.27
CA ASP A 160 -12.19 -6.35 9.69
C ASP A 160 -11.21 -7.54 9.85
N PRO A 161 -9.97 -7.31 10.30
CA PRO A 161 -8.98 -8.38 10.39
C PRO A 161 -9.24 -9.37 11.54
N VAL A 162 -10.00 -8.95 12.57
CA VAL A 162 -10.34 -9.81 13.71
C VAL A 162 -11.43 -10.79 13.30
N LYS A 163 -12.49 -10.30 12.65
CA LYS A 163 -13.59 -11.15 12.15
C LYS A 163 -13.24 -11.86 10.85
N LYS A 164 -12.20 -11.39 10.14
CA LYS A 164 -11.85 -11.82 8.78
C LYS A 164 -12.99 -11.63 7.78
N GLU A 165 -13.73 -10.54 7.94
CA GLU A 165 -14.89 -10.19 7.12
C GLU A 165 -14.63 -8.93 6.30
N ILE A 166 -15.15 -8.94 5.07
CA ILE A 166 -15.17 -7.76 4.21
C ILE A 166 -16.61 -7.29 4.05
N THR A 167 -16.81 -6.00 4.16
CA THR A 167 -18.09 -5.34 3.96
C THR A 167 -18.00 -4.23 2.94
N ALA A 168 -19.10 -3.94 2.26
CA ALA A 168 -19.30 -2.74 1.47
C ALA A 168 -20.20 -1.80 2.29
N PRO A 169 -19.64 -0.92 3.12
CA PRO A 169 -20.39 -0.21 4.15
C PRO A 169 -21.31 0.90 3.62
N LEU A 170 -21.18 1.24 2.34
CA LEU A 170 -21.96 2.30 1.74
C LEU A 170 -23.31 1.79 1.22
N PRO A 171 -24.39 2.58 1.37
CA PRO A 171 -25.67 2.26 0.75
C PRO A 171 -25.55 2.13 -0.77
N ASP A 172 -26.34 1.24 -1.39
CA ASP A 172 -26.27 0.91 -2.82
C ASP A 172 -26.17 2.16 -3.73
N LYS A 173 -26.98 3.19 -3.48
CA LYS A 173 -26.95 4.45 -4.25
C LYS A 173 -25.66 5.25 -4.12
N ALA A 174 -24.96 5.18 -2.99
CA ALA A 174 -23.67 5.85 -2.80
C ALA A 174 -22.54 4.99 -3.38
N ALA A 175 -22.67 3.66 -3.29
CA ALA A 175 -21.72 2.71 -3.82
C ALA A 175 -21.66 2.68 -5.36
N GLU A 176 -22.80 2.93 -6.03
CA GLU A 176 -22.91 2.94 -7.50
C GLU A 176 -21.96 3.91 -8.21
N ASN A 177 -21.52 4.98 -7.52
CA ASN A 177 -20.67 6.03 -8.11
C ASN A 177 -19.22 5.97 -7.62
N ILE A 178 -18.86 4.99 -6.75
CA ILE A 178 -17.51 4.88 -6.21
C ILE A 178 -16.76 3.77 -6.92
N HIS A 179 -16.10 4.12 -8.02
CA HIS A 179 -15.31 3.19 -8.84
C HIS A 179 -13.91 3.71 -9.08
N GLY A 180 -12.94 2.79 -9.24
CA GLY A 180 -11.57 3.13 -9.58
C GLY A 180 -10.95 4.08 -8.56
N CYS A 181 -10.99 3.72 -7.26
CA CYS A 181 -10.41 4.53 -6.21
C CYS A 181 -8.88 4.45 -6.25
N ILE A 182 -8.22 5.61 -6.34
CA ILE A 182 -6.78 5.73 -6.57
C ILE A 182 -6.04 6.52 -5.49
N GLY A 183 -6.77 7.14 -4.57
CA GLY A 183 -6.19 7.86 -3.44
C GLY A 183 -7.16 7.96 -2.28
N SER A 184 -6.65 7.88 -1.07
CA SER A 184 -7.44 8.15 0.14
C SER A 184 -6.55 8.59 1.30
N ILE A 185 -7.16 9.27 2.26
CA ILE A 185 -6.51 9.69 3.49
C ILE A 185 -7.55 9.79 4.60
N ILE A 186 -7.18 9.40 5.81
CA ILE A 186 -7.97 9.68 7.01
C ILE A 186 -7.40 10.96 7.65
N ASP A 187 -8.25 11.95 7.84
CA ASP A 187 -7.85 13.21 8.48
C ASP A 187 -7.88 13.13 10.01
N LYS A 188 -7.44 14.21 10.66
CA LYS A 188 -7.38 14.30 12.12
C LYS A 188 -8.75 14.37 12.78
N GLU A 189 -9.80 14.62 12.02
CA GLU A 189 -11.19 14.66 12.49
C GLU A 189 -11.88 13.29 12.37
N GLY A 190 -11.18 12.24 11.91
CA GLY A 190 -11.75 10.92 11.71
C GLY A 190 -12.61 10.83 10.45
N LYS A 191 -12.31 11.61 9.42
CA LYS A 191 -12.99 11.52 8.12
C LYS A 191 -12.08 10.86 7.10
N LEU A 192 -12.62 9.87 6.41
CA LEU A 192 -11.97 9.24 5.26
C LEU A 192 -12.32 10.02 4.00
N TRP A 193 -11.29 10.60 3.38
CA TRP A 193 -11.37 11.23 2.07
C TRP A 193 -10.94 10.22 1.03
N VAL A 194 -11.76 10.00 0.00
CA VAL A 194 -11.48 9.04 -1.07
C VAL A 194 -11.58 9.73 -2.42
N GLY A 195 -10.52 9.63 -3.21
CA GLY A 195 -10.48 10.06 -4.60
C GLY A 195 -10.70 8.88 -5.54
N CYS A 196 -11.71 8.96 -6.37
CA CYS A 196 -12.08 7.95 -7.36
C CYS A 196 -12.19 8.60 -8.74
N LEU A 197 -12.35 7.79 -9.80
CA LEU A 197 -12.42 8.31 -11.18
C LEU A 197 -13.56 9.29 -11.39
N GLU A 198 -14.69 9.12 -10.68
CA GLU A 198 -15.91 9.92 -10.84
C GLU A 198 -16.00 11.09 -9.84
N GLY A 199 -15.04 11.26 -8.94
CA GLY A 199 -15.02 12.34 -7.97
C GLY A 199 -14.42 12.02 -6.63
N GLY A 200 -14.53 12.97 -5.70
CA GLY A 200 -14.09 12.84 -4.31
C GLY A 200 -15.26 12.58 -3.36
N TYR A 201 -15.05 11.71 -2.38
CA TYR A 201 -16.04 11.35 -1.37
C TYR A 201 -15.47 11.55 0.02
N ILE A 202 -16.32 11.90 0.97
CA ILE A 202 -15.96 12.06 2.39
C ILE A 202 -16.88 11.16 3.20
N ILE A 203 -16.30 10.32 4.04
CA ILE A 203 -17.00 9.39 4.92
C ILE A 203 -16.61 9.73 6.35
N ASP A 204 -17.61 9.95 7.20
CA ASP A 204 -17.43 10.13 8.64
C ASP A 204 -17.28 8.73 9.27
N LEU A 205 -16.19 8.53 10.05
CA LEU A 205 -15.85 7.24 10.65
C LEU A 205 -16.37 7.08 12.09
N HIS A 206 -17.04 8.13 12.63
CA HIS A 206 -17.62 8.13 13.97
C HIS A 206 -19.05 7.64 14.03
#